data_611930a3aa4f81d3b6b6047b103c0f44
#
_entry.id   611930a3aa4f81d3b6b6047b103c0f44
#
_cell.length_a   1.000
_cell.length_b   1.000
_cell.length_c   1.000
_cell.angle_alpha   90.00
_cell.angle_beta   90.00
_cell.angle_gamma   90.00
#
_symmetry.space_group_name_H-M   'P 1'
#
loop_
_entity.id
_entity.type
_entity.pdbx_description
1 polymer ?
#
loop_
_entity_poly.entity_id
_entity_poly.type
_entity_poly.pdbx_seq_one_letter_code
_entity_poly.pdbx_strand_id
1 'polypeptide(L)'
;MAATVGTSLGGACATRGPPRGRAPLVPPVVSLPVSGPVDDPEELLSVLAEGARAARRALDGIDPADRRRAGIRPGQYAFDVVTDDAVCSVLHRAGLGVLSEESGRTGPASSLLVIVDPVDGSTNAAIGIPWYSTSLCALDEAGALAALVVHQVSGARYHAVRGQGAFRDGVRLRPSGTSELAHAVIGISGFPAAYPGWSQFRALGAASLDMCAVAEGVLDGYRVAGRSALSVWDYAAAMLVCTEAGAVVTEHDGRDLLVRDASPRSPIVAATASLLAQLAAAAF
;
A
#
# COMPACT_ATOMS: atom_id res chain seq x y z
N MET A 1 42.35 -27.67 59.26
CA MET A 1 43.67 -27.68 58.56
C MET A 1 43.50 -26.84 57.28
N ALA A 2 44.32 -25.85 57.20
CA ALA A 2 44.30 -24.83 56.12
C ALA A 2 44.87 -25.37 54.80
N ALA A 3 44.44 -24.76 53.68
CA ALA A 3 45.35 -24.35 52.61
C ALA A 3 44.63 -23.44 51.65
N THR A 4 45.03 -22.21 51.72
CA THR A 4 44.78 -21.11 50.78
C THR A 4 45.69 -21.27 49.57
N VAL A 5 45.21 -21.11 48.36
CA VAL A 5 46.04 -20.65 47.22
C VAL A 5 45.19 -19.70 46.36
N GLY A 6 45.56 -18.44 46.38
CA GLY A 6 45.12 -17.45 45.49
C GLY A 6 45.95 -17.38 44.22
N THR A 7 45.36 -17.07 43.08
CA THR A 7 46.05 -16.46 41.93
C THR A 7 45.09 -15.52 41.21
N SER A 8 45.40 -14.25 41.26
CA SER A 8 44.82 -13.18 40.49
C SER A 8 45.31 -13.24 39.05
N LEU A 9 44.42 -13.16 38.07
CA LEU A 9 44.75 -12.73 36.73
C LEU A 9 43.77 -11.66 36.33
N GLY A 10 44.23 -10.41 36.39
CA GLY A 10 43.56 -9.26 35.82
C GLY A 10 43.60 -9.36 34.29
N GLY A 11 42.45 -9.51 33.69
CA GLY A 11 42.23 -9.35 32.25
C GLY A 11 41.38 -8.10 32.01
N ALA A 12 42.00 -7.05 31.51
CA ALA A 12 41.30 -5.83 31.10
C ALA A 12 40.35 -6.15 29.92
N CYS A 13 39.06 -6.11 30.19
CA CYS A 13 38.02 -6.19 29.16
C CYS A 13 37.96 -4.83 28.44
N ALA A 14 38.57 -4.76 27.24
CA ALA A 14 38.40 -3.62 26.34
C ALA A 14 36.97 -3.62 25.78
N THR A 15 36.12 -2.73 26.26
CA THR A 15 34.80 -2.46 25.73
C THR A 15 34.93 -1.84 24.35
N ARG A 16 34.72 -2.63 23.30
CA ARG A 16 34.50 -2.12 21.96
C ARG A 16 33.12 -1.46 21.94
N GLY A 17 33.12 -0.14 21.74
CA GLY A 17 31.89 0.60 21.49
C GLY A 17 31.15 0.06 20.25
N PRO A 18 29.81 0.29 20.16
CA PRO A 18 29.02 -0.18 19.03
C PRO A 18 29.51 0.46 17.73
N PRO A 19 29.45 -0.25 16.59
CA PRO A 19 29.82 0.29 15.29
C PRO A 19 28.90 1.46 14.97
N ARG A 20 29.50 2.61 14.62
CA ARG A 20 28.76 3.78 14.13
C ARG A 20 28.07 3.38 12.84
N GLY A 21 26.73 3.20 12.90
CA GLY A 21 25.89 3.00 11.73
C GLY A 21 26.06 4.17 10.76
N ARG A 22 26.37 3.85 9.52
CA ARG A 22 26.27 4.83 8.42
C ARG A 22 24.82 5.26 8.36
N ALA A 23 24.58 6.57 8.51
CA ALA A 23 23.30 7.17 8.20
C ALA A 23 22.94 6.84 6.74
N PRO A 24 21.69 6.48 6.42
CA PRO A 24 21.27 6.29 5.05
C PRO A 24 21.47 7.61 4.30
N LEU A 25 22.18 7.55 3.17
CA LEU A 25 22.30 8.66 2.23
C LEU A 25 20.91 8.92 1.64
N VAL A 26 20.21 9.90 2.19
CA VAL A 26 19.01 10.45 1.55
C VAL A 26 19.51 11.25 0.35
N PRO A 27 19.17 10.88 -0.89
CA PRO A 27 19.56 11.67 -2.05
C PRO A 27 18.95 13.08 -1.93
N PRO A 28 19.64 14.12 -2.44
CA PRO A 28 19.13 15.49 -2.38
C PRO A 28 17.78 15.59 -3.08
N VAL A 29 16.84 16.30 -2.45
CA VAL A 29 15.56 16.66 -3.04
C VAL A 29 15.82 17.60 -4.21
N VAL A 30 15.80 17.07 -5.42
CA VAL A 30 15.77 17.88 -6.63
C VAL A 30 14.32 18.34 -6.80
N SER A 31 14.07 19.61 -6.49
CA SER A 31 12.82 20.25 -6.87
C SER A 31 12.81 20.43 -8.38
N LEU A 32 12.13 19.55 -9.09
CA LEU A 32 11.94 19.70 -10.52
C LEU A 32 10.92 20.83 -10.77
N PRO A 33 11.22 21.80 -11.64
CA PRO A 33 10.19 22.71 -12.15
C PRO A 33 9.30 21.91 -13.12
N VAL A 34 8.09 21.54 -12.68
CA VAL A 34 7.10 20.91 -13.57
C VAL A 34 6.52 22.01 -14.45
N SER A 35 6.98 22.10 -15.69
CA SER A 35 6.43 22.98 -16.71
C SER A 35 6.03 22.12 -17.92
N GLY A 36 4.79 21.62 -17.92
CA GLY A 36 4.20 20.84 -18.99
C GLY A 36 3.35 19.67 -18.49
N PRO A 37 2.53 19.02 -19.34
CA PRO A 37 1.85 17.79 -18.98
C PRO A 37 2.89 16.70 -18.66
N VAL A 38 2.66 15.96 -17.57
CA VAL A 38 3.52 14.83 -17.15
C VAL A 38 3.13 13.63 -18.02
N ASP A 39 3.85 13.45 -19.15
CA ASP A 39 3.57 12.37 -20.10
C ASP A 39 4.55 11.19 -19.94
N ASP A 40 5.68 11.40 -19.25
CA ASP A 40 6.67 10.35 -18.97
C ASP A 40 6.29 9.55 -17.72
N PRO A 41 6.17 8.21 -17.80
CA PRO A 41 5.86 7.37 -16.65
C PRO A 41 6.86 7.48 -15.49
N GLU A 42 8.15 7.72 -15.72
CA GLU A 42 9.14 7.91 -14.64
C GLU A 42 8.93 9.24 -13.92
N GLU A 43 8.64 10.30 -14.66
CA GLU A 43 8.29 11.60 -14.08
C GLU A 43 6.98 11.49 -13.28
N LEU A 44 5.98 10.78 -13.83
CA LEU A 44 4.72 10.52 -13.15
C LEU A 44 4.93 9.77 -11.83
N LEU A 45 5.72 8.70 -11.81
CA LEU A 45 6.09 8.00 -10.58
C LEU A 45 6.81 8.91 -9.57
N SER A 46 7.63 9.84 -10.04
CA SER A 46 8.29 10.83 -9.18
C SER A 46 7.29 11.78 -8.52
N VAL A 47 6.29 12.24 -9.27
CA VAL A 47 5.19 13.07 -8.74
C VAL A 47 4.35 12.29 -7.72
N LEU A 48 3.96 11.04 -8.04
CA LEU A 48 3.24 10.18 -7.09
C LEU A 48 4.05 9.97 -5.80
N ALA A 49 5.37 9.75 -5.93
CA ALA A 49 6.25 9.59 -4.77
C ALA A 49 6.34 10.86 -3.92
N GLU A 50 6.31 12.07 -4.52
CA GLU A 50 6.26 13.32 -3.77
C GLU A 50 4.91 13.47 -3.04
N GLY A 51 3.80 13.08 -3.68
CA GLY A 51 2.48 13.03 -3.05
C GLY A 51 2.48 12.13 -1.80
N ALA A 52 2.99 10.91 -1.93
CA ALA A 52 3.08 9.97 -0.80
C ALA A 52 4.01 10.48 0.32
N ARG A 53 5.10 11.18 -0.03
CA ARG A 53 5.97 11.87 0.97
C ARG A 53 5.24 13.02 1.65
N ALA A 54 4.39 13.74 0.94
CA ALA A 54 3.58 14.81 1.53
C ALA A 54 2.57 14.26 2.54
N ALA A 55 1.87 13.16 2.21
CA ALA A 55 1.01 12.44 3.15
C ALA A 55 1.78 12.02 4.41
N ARG A 56 2.98 11.43 4.23
CA ARG A 56 3.82 11.01 5.35
C ARG A 56 4.19 12.18 6.26
N ARG A 57 4.66 13.30 5.69
CA ARG A 57 5.02 14.49 6.49
C ARG A 57 3.81 15.06 7.24
N ALA A 58 2.64 15.07 6.61
CA ALA A 58 1.40 15.53 7.22
C ALA A 58 1.00 14.65 8.42
N LEU A 59 1.06 13.32 8.24
CA LEU A 59 0.75 12.35 9.28
C LEU A 59 1.77 12.37 10.44
N ASP A 60 3.07 12.51 10.14
CA ASP A 60 4.14 12.60 11.13
C ASP A 60 4.07 13.91 11.96
N GLY A 61 3.44 14.95 11.42
CA GLY A 61 3.17 16.21 12.12
C GLY A 61 2.04 16.14 13.14
N ILE A 62 1.29 15.03 13.17
CA ILE A 62 0.15 14.87 14.09
C ILE A 62 0.60 14.06 15.32
N ASP A 63 0.33 14.63 16.50
CA ASP A 63 0.62 13.93 17.77
C ASP A 63 -0.10 12.56 17.78
N PRO A 64 0.58 11.45 18.09
CA PRO A 64 -0.04 10.14 18.21
C PRO A 64 -1.28 10.09 19.09
N ALA A 65 -1.36 10.94 20.14
CA ALA A 65 -2.53 11.07 21.01
C ALA A 65 -3.75 11.65 20.28
N ASP A 66 -3.53 12.49 19.25
CA ASP A 66 -4.59 13.12 18.46
C ASP A 66 -5.01 12.28 17.24
N ARG A 67 -4.31 11.21 16.90
CA ARG A 67 -4.63 10.38 15.74
C ARG A 67 -6.02 9.73 15.81
N ARG A 68 -6.60 9.58 16.99
CA ARG A 68 -7.96 9.06 17.18
C ARG A 68 -9.06 10.13 17.07
N ARG A 69 -8.71 11.40 16.80
CA ARG A 69 -9.72 12.44 16.59
C ARG A 69 -10.56 12.12 15.36
N ALA A 70 -11.88 12.11 15.55
CA ALA A 70 -12.82 11.95 14.46
C ALA A 70 -12.71 13.13 13.48
N GLY A 71 -12.85 12.84 12.20
CA GLY A 71 -13.07 13.83 11.15
C GLY A 71 -14.51 14.34 11.13
N ILE A 72 -14.93 14.85 10.00
CA ILE A 72 -16.29 15.41 9.80
C ILE A 72 -17.29 14.38 9.27
N ARG A 73 -16.83 13.25 8.74
CA ARG A 73 -17.66 12.15 8.22
C ARG A 73 -17.58 10.92 9.12
N PRO A 74 -18.63 10.08 9.20
CA PRO A 74 -18.56 8.80 9.91
C PRO A 74 -17.40 7.94 9.37
N GLY A 75 -16.58 7.39 10.29
CA GLY A 75 -15.42 6.54 9.96
C GLY A 75 -14.14 7.29 9.57
N GLN A 76 -14.22 8.60 9.31
CA GLN A 76 -13.09 9.46 8.97
C GLN A 76 -12.33 9.90 10.22
N TYR A 77 -11.02 9.94 10.17
CA TYR A 77 -10.17 10.60 11.17
C TYR A 77 -9.78 12.01 10.72
N ALA A 78 -9.48 12.89 11.65
CA ALA A 78 -9.09 14.27 11.34
C ALA A 78 -7.80 14.33 10.52
N PHE A 79 -6.90 13.37 10.68
CA PHE A 79 -5.65 13.31 9.92
C PHE A 79 -5.88 12.92 8.45
N ASP A 80 -6.94 12.18 8.11
CA ASP A 80 -7.23 11.80 6.73
C ASP A 80 -7.42 13.05 5.87
N VAL A 81 -8.13 14.06 6.38
CA VAL A 81 -8.33 15.34 5.67
C VAL A 81 -7.00 16.09 5.47
N VAL A 82 -6.16 16.13 6.50
CA VAL A 82 -4.87 16.84 6.44
C VAL A 82 -3.90 16.15 5.48
N THR A 83 -3.90 14.81 5.46
CA THR A 83 -3.08 14.03 4.54
C THR A 83 -3.57 14.13 3.11
N ASP A 84 -4.90 14.17 2.91
CA ASP A 84 -5.52 14.38 1.60
C ASP A 84 -5.12 15.74 1.00
N ASP A 85 -5.29 16.82 1.75
CA ASP A 85 -4.90 18.17 1.33
C ASP A 85 -3.43 18.23 0.91
N ALA A 86 -2.55 17.54 1.64
CA ALA A 86 -1.13 17.50 1.35
C ALA A 86 -0.83 16.77 0.04
N VAL A 87 -1.45 15.60 -0.20
CA VAL A 87 -1.30 14.83 -1.45
C VAL A 87 -1.89 15.60 -2.62
N CYS A 88 -3.14 16.04 -2.52
CA CYS A 88 -3.85 16.74 -3.58
C CYS A 88 -3.11 18.01 -4.02
N SER A 89 -2.55 18.77 -3.06
CA SER A 89 -1.74 19.96 -3.37
C SER A 89 -0.51 19.64 -4.23
N VAL A 90 0.13 18.48 -4.05
CA VAL A 90 1.25 18.05 -4.91
C VAL A 90 0.77 17.73 -6.31
N LEU A 91 -0.28 16.91 -6.42
CA LEU A 91 -0.82 16.42 -7.69
C LEU A 91 -1.39 17.58 -8.53
N HIS A 92 -2.10 18.52 -7.90
CA HIS A 92 -2.66 19.70 -8.59
C HIS A 92 -1.57 20.62 -9.13
N ARG A 93 -0.45 20.84 -8.39
CA ARG A 93 0.70 21.61 -8.90
C ARG A 93 1.36 20.95 -10.09
N ALA A 94 1.28 19.63 -10.19
CA ALA A 94 1.74 18.87 -11.36
C ALA A 94 0.73 18.84 -12.51
N GLY A 95 -0.40 19.58 -12.39
CA GLY A 95 -1.43 19.63 -13.44
C GLY A 95 -2.32 18.40 -13.55
N LEU A 96 -2.34 17.52 -12.52
CA LEU A 96 -3.09 16.27 -12.52
C LEU A 96 -4.50 16.46 -11.91
N GLY A 97 -5.50 15.83 -12.52
CA GLY A 97 -6.83 15.66 -11.91
C GLY A 97 -6.76 14.57 -10.82
N VAL A 98 -7.58 14.70 -9.78
CA VAL A 98 -7.58 13.77 -8.64
C VAL A 98 -9.00 13.24 -8.41
N LEU A 99 -9.09 11.96 -8.04
CA LEU A 99 -10.24 11.34 -7.39
C LEU A 99 -9.77 10.73 -6.08
N SER A 100 -10.06 11.40 -4.97
CA SER A 100 -9.66 10.98 -3.63
C SER A 100 -10.82 10.45 -2.81
N GLU A 101 -10.53 9.54 -1.87
CA GLU A 101 -11.46 9.08 -0.84
C GLU A 101 -12.03 10.26 -0.05
N GLU A 102 -11.20 11.23 0.29
CA GLU A 102 -11.56 12.29 1.23
C GLU A 102 -12.21 13.50 0.55
N SER A 103 -11.59 14.01 -0.49
CA SER A 103 -12.06 15.22 -1.19
C SER A 103 -12.90 14.95 -2.44
N GLY A 104 -13.02 13.68 -2.85
CA GLY A 104 -13.71 13.30 -4.09
C GLY A 104 -12.95 13.78 -5.33
N ARG A 105 -13.68 14.22 -6.36
CA ARG A 105 -13.06 14.68 -7.61
C ARG A 105 -12.67 16.15 -7.53
N THR A 106 -11.38 16.41 -7.69
CA THR A 106 -10.77 17.75 -7.57
C THR A 106 -9.68 17.98 -8.63
N GLY A 107 -9.13 19.20 -8.67
CA GLY A 107 -8.02 19.59 -9.53
C GLY A 107 -8.42 20.02 -10.94
N PRO A 108 -7.42 20.30 -11.80
CA PRO A 108 -7.63 20.76 -13.15
C PRO A 108 -8.22 19.65 -14.04
N ALA A 109 -8.85 20.05 -15.16
CA ALA A 109 -9.14 19.12 -16.23
C ALA A 109 -7.81 18.63 -16.83
N SER A 110 -7.60 17.31 -16.81
CA SER A 110 -6.37 16.67 -17.26
C SER A 110 -6.70 15.37 -17.99
N SER A 111 -5.84 14.98 -18.93
CA SER A 111 -5.87 13.66 -19.56
C SER A 111 -5.54 12.54 -18.57
N LEU A 112 -4.83 12.88 -17.49
CA LEU A 112 -4.52 11.95 -16.40
C LEU A 112 -5.39 12.23 -15.18
N LEU A 113 -5.94 11.17 -14.61
CA LEU A 113 -6.68 11.17 -13.35
C LEU A 113 -5.92 10.30 -12.34
N VAL A 114 -5.55 10.88 -11.20
CA VAL A 114 -4.94 10.11 -10.11
C VAL A 114 -6.02 9.72 -9.11
N ILE A 115 -6.18 8.41 -8.90
CA ILE A 115 -7.00 7.86 -7.83
C ILE A 115 -6.12 7.82 -6.57
N VAL A 116 -6.65 8.34 -5.47
CA VAL A 116 -5.90 8.58 -4.23
C VAL A 116 -6.63 8.00 -3.03
N ASP A 117 -5.94 7.16 -2.27
CA ASP A 117 -6.21 6.94 -0.86
C ASP A 117 -5.02 7.50 -0.08
N PRO A 118 -5.22 8.61 0.67
CA PRO A 118 -4.13 9.24 1.41
C PRO A 118 -3.59 8.34 2.52
N VAL A 119 -4.47 7.58 3.21
CA VAL A 119 -4.13 6.67 4.30
C VAL A 119 -5.02 5.42 4.26
N ASP A 120 -4.74 4.48 3.35
CA ASP A 120 -5.35 3.14 3.40
C ASP A 120 -4.96 2.43 4.71
N GLY A 121 -5.97 2.06 5.49
CA GLY A 121 -5.79 1.56 6.84
C GLY A 121 -5.76 2.66 7.91
N SER A 122 -6.55 3.74 7.77
CA SER A 122 -6.65 4.85 8.72
C SER A 122 -6.90 4.39 10.16
N THR A 123 -7.72 3.36 10.37
CA THR A 123 -7.92 2.78 11.71
C THR A 123 -6.62 2.24 12.29
N ASN A 124 -5.81 1.53 11.49
CA ASN A 124 -4.51 1.04 11.92
C ASN A 124 -3.58 2.20 12.30
N ALA A 125 -3.52 3.24 11.48
CA ALA A 125 -2.73 4.43 11.75
C ALA A 125 -3.18 5.12 13.06
N ALA A 126 -4.50 5.20 13.30
CA ALA A 126 -5.08 5.81 14.50
C ALA A 126 -4.77 5.04 15.78
N ILE A 127 -4.72 3.71 15.74
CA ILE A 127 -4.49 2.87 16.91
C ILE A 127 -3.06 2.37 17.06
N GLY A 128 -2.18 2.69 16.11
CA GLY A 128 -0.75 2.35 16.15
C GLY A 128 -0.42 0.94 15.64
N ILE A 129 -1.29 0.30 14.87
CA ILE A 129 -0.95 -0.92 14.13
C ILE A 129 -0.09 -0.50 12.93
N PRO A 130 1.14 -1.04 12.77
CA PRO A 130 2.09 -0.58 11.76
C PRO A 130 1.80 -1.17 10.36
N TRP A 131 0.56 -1.10 9.89
CA TRP A 131 0.10 -1.63 8.61
C TRP A 131 -0.91 -0.67 7.97
N TYR A 132 -0.41 0.36 7.31
CA TYR A 132 -1.16 1.37 6.57
C TYR A 132 -0.28 2.02 5.50
N SER A 133 -0.90 2.56 4.46
CA SER A 133 -0.21 3.05 3.26
C SER A 133 -0.83 4.32 2.70
N THR A 134 -0.11 4.94 1.75
CA THR A 134 -0.69 5.84 0.76
C THR A 134 -0.74 5.11 -0.57
N SER A 135 -1.90 5.10 -1.21
CA SER A 135 -2.20 4.38 -2.46
C SER A 135 -2.53 5.40 -3.56
N LEU A 136 -1.77 5.37 -4.65
CA LEU A 136 -1.86 6.33 -5.76
C LEU A 136 -1.85 5.59 -7.10
N CYS A 137 -2.89 5.79 -7.92
CA CYS A 137 -3.01 5.17 -9.25
C CYS A 137 -3.34 6.22 -10.31
N ALA A 138 -2.42 6.50 -11.20
CA ALA A 138 -2.66 7.36 -12.34
C ALA A 138 -3.31 6.60 -13.49
N LEU A 139 -4.40 7.15 -14.00
CA LEU A 139 -5.17 6.62 -15.12
C LEU A 139 -5.05 7.55 -16.33
N ASP A 140 -4.91 6.96 -17.49
CA ASP A 140 -5.17 7.60 -18.80
C ASP A 140 -6.49 7.09 -19.40
N GLU A 141 -6.71 7.34 -20.71
CA GLU A 141 -7.88 6.84 -21.42
C GLU A 141 -7.91 5.31 -21.55
N ALA A 142 -6.75 4.67 -21.60
CA ALA A 142 -6.59 3.22 -21.73
C ALA A 142 -6.68 2.48 -20.38
N GLY A 143 -6.73 3.18 -19.25
CA GLY A 143 -6.87 2.60 -17.92
C GLY A 143 -5.72 2.95 -16.97
N ALA A 144 -5.36 2.05 -16.05
CA ALA A 144 -4.26 2.26 -15.13
C ALA A 144 -2.92 2.35 -15.88
N LEU A 145 -2.22 3.48 -15.71
CA LEU A 145 -0.93 3.76 -16.37
C LEU A 145 0.25 3.55 -15.42
N ALA A 146 0.19 4.15 -14.24
CA ALA A 146 1.23 4.04 -13.23
C ALA A 146 0.62 3.95 -11.84
N ALA A 147 1.24 3.19 -10.96
CA ALA A 147 0.78 2.98 -9.59
C ALA A 147 1.93 3.07 -8.60
N LEU A 148 1.61 3.59 -7.42
CA LEU A 148 2.50 3.62 -6.28
C LEU A 148 1.72 3.35 -5.00
N VAL A 149 2.15 2.35 -4.22
CA VAL A 149 1.70 2.11 -2.85
C VAL A 149 2.91 2.24 -1.93
N VAL A 150 2.82 3.12 -0.94
CA VAL A 150 3.90 3.35 0.02
C VAL A 150 3.46 2.91 1.40
N HIS A 151 4.11 1.90 1.94
CA HIS A 151 3.92 1.49 3.33
C HIS A 151 4.44 2.59 4.27
N GLN A 152 3.56 3.30 4.93
CA GLN A 152 3.90 4.53 5.64
C GLN A 152 4.78 4.34 6.89
N VAL A 153 4.86 3.13 7.43
CA VAL A 153 5.72 2.84 8.58
C VAL A 153 7.14 2.48 8.15
N SER A 154 7.28 1.52 7.24
CA SER A 154 8.59 1.02 6.79
C SER A 154 9.23 1.88 5.71
N GLY A 155 8.43 2.66 4.96
CA GLY A 155 8.87 3.38 3.78
C GLY A 155 9.01 2.51 2.53
N ALA A 156 8.66 1.22 2.59
CA ALA A 156 8.69 0.33 1.44
C ALA A 156 7.74 0.83 0.32
N ARG A 157 8.22 0.80 -0.91
CA ARG A 157 7.53 1.37 -2.07
C ARG A 157 7.25 0.29 -3.09
N TYR A 158 5.98 -0.02 -3.31
CA TYR A 158 5.50 -0.87 -4.38
C TYR A 158 5.08 0.02 -5.55
N HIS A 159 5.62 -0.22 -6.73
CA HIS A 159 5.24 0.55 -7.91
C HIS A 159 5.16 -0.33 -9.15
N ALA A 160 4.35 0.12 -10.09
CA ALA A 160 4.21 -0.49 -11.41
C ALA A 160 3.92 0.58 -12.46
N VAL A 161 4.37 0.31 -13.68
CA VAL A 161 3.95 1.01 -14.90
C VAL A 161 3.41 -0.04 -15.84
N ARG A 162 2.29 0.25 -16.50
CA ARG A 162 1.64 -0.65 -17.45
C ARG A 162 2.64 -1.17 -18.50
N GLY A 163 2.76 -2.51 -18.58
CA GLY A 163 3.67 -3.22 -19.49
C GLY A 163 5.14 -3.25 -19.08
N GLN A 164 5.52 -2.68 -17.91
CA GLN A 164 6.92 -2.64 -17.49
C GLN A 164 7.23 -3.54 -16.29
N GLY A 165 6.19 -4.16 -15.70
CA GLY A 165 6.29 -4.98 -14.52
C GLY A 165 6.14 -4.19 -13.22
N ALA A 166 6.17 -4.92 -12.10
CA ALA A 166 6.03 -4.37 -10.76
C ALA A 166 7.28 -4.58 -9.92
N PHE A 167 7.54 -3.63 -9.02
CA PHE A 167 8.76 -3.62 -8.21
C PHE A 167 8.45 -3.16 -6.77
N ARG A 168 9.24 -3.70 -5.82
CA ARG A 168 9.35 -3.16 -4.47
C ARG A 168 10.78 -2.69 -4.24
N ASP A 169 10.96 -1.39 -3.98
CA ASP A 169 12.28 -0.79 -3.70
C ASP A 169 13.34 -1.17 -4.76
N GLY A 170 12.92 -1.24 -6.05
CA GLY A 170 13.76 -1.61 -7.18
C GLY A 170 13.92 -3.12 -7.42
N VAL A 171 13.38 -3.97 -6.54
CA VAL A 171 13.37 -5.43 -6.71
C VAL A 171 12.08 -5.86 -7.42
N ARG A 172 12.21 -6.59 -8.53
CA ARG A 172 11.06 -7.08 -9.30
C ARG A 172 10.20 -8.04 -8.48
N LEU A 173 8.91 -7.79 -8.46
CA LEU A 173 7.94 -8.62 -7.73
C LEU A 173 7.58 -9.88 -8.51
N ARG A 174 7.24 -10.94 -7.74
CA ARG A 174 6.69 -12.19 -8.26
C ARG A 174 5.78 -12.82 -7.20
N PRO A 175 4.56 -13.23 -7.57
CA PRO A 175 3.68 -14.00 -6.69
C PRO A 175 4.28 -15.34 -6.26
N SER A 176 3.75 -15.93 -5.19
CA SER A 176 4.26 -17.19 -4.62
C SER A 176 4.17 -18.41 -5.55
N GLY A 177 3.22 -18.41 -6.48
CA GLY A 177 2.94 -19.56 -7.34
C GLY A 177 2.03 -20.62 -6.71
N THR A 178 1.52 -20.41 -5.47
CA THR A 178 0.54 -21.30 -4.81
C THR A 178 -0.72 -21.46 -5.65
N SER A 179 -1.14 -22.69 -5.87
CA SER A 179 -2.27 -23.04 -6.76
C SER A 179 -3.46 -23.69 -6.05
N GLU A 180 -3.32 -24.06 -4.77
CA GLU A 180 -4.34 -24.77 -4.01
C GLU A 180 -4.74 -23.97 -2.77
N LEU A 181 -6.05 -23.75 -2.60
CA LEU A 181 -6.61 -22.99 -1.48
C LEU A 181 -6.27 -23.60 -0.13
N ALA A 182 -6.26 -24.93 -0.03
CA ALA A 182 -5.96 -25.66 1.21
C ALA A 182 -4.53 -25.38 1.73
N HIS A 183 -3.62 -24.93 0.88
CA HIS A 183 -2.25 -24.57 1.26
C HIS A 183 -2.00 -23.07 1.35
N ALA A 184 -2.99 -22.26 0.96
CA ALA A 184 -2.83 -20.82 0.79
C ALA A 184 -2.98 -20.03 2.09
N VAL A 185 -2.23 -18.94 2.21
CA VAL A 185 -2.40 -17.88 3.21
C VAL A 185 -3.09 -16.70 2.54
N ILE A 186 -4.31 -16.40 2.97
CA ILE A 186 -5.19 -15.42 2.31
C ILE A 186 -5.33 -14.16 3.15
N GLY A 187 -5.09 -12.99 2.53
CA GLY A 187 -5.50 -11.69 3.08
C GLY A 187 -7.00 -11.49 2.91
N ILE A 188 -7.67 -10.93 3.92
CA ILE A 188 -9.10 -10.65 3.85
C ILE A 188 -9.45 -9.26 4.36
N SER A 189 -10.40 -8.60 3.68
CA SER A 189 -11.16 -7.47 4.20
C SER A 189 -12.59 -7.90 4.49
N GLY A 190 -13.05 -7.67 5.73
CA GLY A 190 -14.33 -8.21 6.21
C GLY A 190 -14.18 -9.58 6.87
N PHE A 191 -15.30 -10.27 7.05
CA PHE A 191 -15.34 -11.58 7.71
C PHE A 191 -16.21 -12.56 6.92
N PRO A 192 -15.69 -13.75 6.56
CA PRO A 192 -16.46 -14.74 5.81
C PRO A 192 -17.54 -15.39 6.68
N ALA A 193 -18.68 -15.72 6.07
CA ALA A 193 -19.80 -16.37 6.76
C ALA A 193 -19.49 -17.82 7.15
N ALA A 194 -18.56 -18.46 6.44
CA ALA A 194 -18.13 -19.84 6.70
C ALA A 194 -16.62 -19.97 6.44
N TYR A 195 -16.02 -21.05 6.92
CA TYR A 195 -14.61 -21.36 6.63
C TYR A 195 -14.44 -21.78 5.17
N PRO A 196 -13.69 -21.02 4.35
CA PRO A 196 -13.61 -21.28 2.91
C PRO A 196 -12.62 -22.37 2.50
N GLY A 197 -11.85 -22.95 3.43
CA GLY A 197 -10.93 -24.06 3.17
C GLY A 197 -9.47 -23.67 2.95
N TRP A 198 -9.05 -22.43 3.26
CA TRP A 198 -7.64 -22.01 3.21
C TRP A 198 -6.79 -22.62 4.34
N SER A 199 -5.46 -22.57 4.19
CA SER A 199 -4.55 -22.97 5.28
C SER A 199 -4.59 -21.98 6.43
N GLN A 200 -4.44 -20.68 6.13
CA GLN A 200 -4.46 -19.59 7.08
C GLN A 200 -5.05 -18.34 6.46
N PHE A 201 -5.41 -17.38 7.29
CA PHE A 201 -5.80 -16.04 6.81
C PHE A 201 -5.15 -14.92 7.62
N ARG A 202 -5.17 -13.73 7.03
CA ARG A 202 -4.75 -12.47 7.67
C ARG A 202 -5.79 -11.41 7.39
N ALA A 203 -6.25 -10.70 8.42
CA ALA A 203 -7.06 -9.50 8.32
C ALA A 203 -6.20 -8.34 8.82
N LEU A 204 -5.37 -7.78 7.93
CA LEU A 204 -4.36 -6.80 8.32
C LEU A 204 -4.90 -5.37 8.29
N GLY A 205 -5.96 -5.10 7.50
CA GLY A 205 -6.74 -3.86 7.57
C GLY A 205 -6.22 -2.71 6.71
N ALA A 206 -5.44 -3.01 5.66
CA ALA A 206 -5.06 -2.07 4.61
C ALA A 206 -5.06 -2.85 3.27
N ALA A 207 -6.11 -2.66 2.48
CA ALA A 207 -6.37 -3.48 1.30
C ALA A 207 -5.27 -3.37 0.25
N SER A 208 -4.75 -2.17 0.01
CA SER A 208 -3.68 -1.95 -0.96
C SER A 208 -2.39 -2.67 -0.57
N LEU A 209 -2.03 -2.68 0.72
CA LEU A 209 -0.86 -3.43 1.20
C LEU A 209 -1.09 -4.94 1.16
N ASP A 210 -2.28 -5.40 1.52
CA ASP A 210 -2.63 -6.82 1.50
C ASP A 210 -2.52 -7.37 0.07
N MET A 211 -3.00 -6.63 -0.92
CA MET A 211 -2.85 -6.97 -2.34
C MET A 211 -1.38 -6.88 -2.80
N CYS A 212 -0.63 -5.86 -2.40
CA CYS A 212 0.80 -5.78 -2.68
C CYS A 212 1.58 -6.97 -2.08
N ALA A 213 1.18 -7.46 -0.90
CA ALA A 213 1.77 -8.66 -0.30
C ALA A 213 1.51 -9.92 -1.14
N VAL A 214 0.41 -9.99 -1.90
CA VAL A 214 0.20 -11.06 -2.90
C VAL A 214 1.16 -10.90 -4.08
N ALA A 215 1.32 -9.68 -4.59
CA ALA A 215 2.25 -9.40 -5.68
C ALA A 215 3.71 -9.74 -5.31
N GLU A 216 4.07 -9.64 -4.03
CA GLU A 216 5.38 -9.97 -3.47
C GLU A 216 5.55 -11.46 -3.15
N GLY A 217 4.47 -12.24 -3.12
CA GLY A 217 4.48 -13.65 -2.74
C GLY A 217 4.51 -13.90 -1.23
N VAL A 218 4.24 -12.89 -0.41
CA VAL A 218 4.10 -12.98 1.06
C VAL A 218 2.74 -13.56 1.45
N LEU A 219 1.68 -13.13 0.75
CA LEU A 219 0.36 -13.77 0.76
C LEU A 219 0.14 -14.49 -0.57
N ASP A 220 -0.70 -15.51 -0.56
CA ASP A 220 -1.02 -16.28 -1.75
C ASP A 220 -2.24 -15.75 -2.49
N GLY A 221 -3.12 -15.06 -1.78
CA GLY A 221 -4.30 -14.41 -2.34
C GLY A 221 -4.88 -13.38 -1.39
N TYR A 222 -5.83 -12.61 -1.93
CA TYR A 222 -6.60 -11.62 -1.19
C TYR A 222 -8.06 -11.65 -1.64
N ARG A 223 -8.97 -11.46 -0.70
CA ARG A 223 -10.40 -11.39 -0.98
C ARG A 223 -11.15 -10.47 -0.03
N VAL A 224 -12.13 -9.76 -0.58
CA VAL A 224 -13.18 -9.09 0.20
C VAL A 224 -14.21 -10.12 0.63
N ALA A 225 -14.56 -10.15 1.90
CA ALA A 225 -15.41 -11.18 2.51
C ALA A 225 -16.70 -10.61 3.10
N GLY A 226 -17.74 -11.41 3.12
CA GLY A 226 -19.03 -11.08 3.71
C GLY A 226 -19.73 -9.92 2.98
N ARG A 227 -20.21 -8.95 3.77
CA ARG A 227 -20.90 -7.75 3.27
C ARG A 227 -19.97 -6.57 2.99
N SER A 228 -18.67 -6.76 3.13
CA SER A 228 -17.68 -5.72 2.86
C SER A 228 -17.59 -5.46 1.35
N ALA A 229 -17.24 -4.23 1.02
CA ALA A 229 -16.91 -3.82 -0.34
C ALA A 229 -15.86 -2.72 -0.25
N LEU A 230 -15.08 -2.54 -1.30
CA LEU A 230 -14.03 -1.55 -1.42
C LEU A 230 -14.41 -0.50 -2.46
N SER A 231 -13.93 0.71 -2.25
CA SER A 231 -13.94 1.77 -3.27
C SER A 231 -12.67 1.69 -4.12
N VAL A 232 -12.67 2.36 -5.27
CA VAL A 232 -11.59 2.25 -6.25
C VAL A 232 -10.22 2.68 -5.71
N TRP A 233 -10.17 3.60 -4.77
CA TRP A 233 -8.92 4.07 -4.14
C TRP A 233 -8.27 3.02 -3.24
N ASP A 234 -9.03 2.10 -2.64
CA ASP A 234 -8.51 1.03 -1.78
C ASP A 234 -7.69 0.00 -2.57
N TYR A 235 -7.94 -0.15 -3.89
CA TYR A 235 -7.36 -1.25 -4.66
C TYR A 235 -6.73 -0.89 -6.01
N ALA A 236 -7.05 0.27 -6.64
CA ALA A 236 -6.65 0.53 -8.02
C ALA A 236 -5.12 0.49 -8.22
N ALA A 237 -4.34 1.07 -7.30
CA ALA A 237 -2.89 1.04 -7.38
C ALA A 237 -2.35 -0.37 -7.19
N ALA A 238 -2.80 -1.07 -6.16
CA ALA A 238 -2.38 -2.44 -5.88
C ALA A 238 -2.83 -3.43 -6.97
N MET A 239 -3.97 -3.19 -7.62
CA MET A 239 -4.43 -3.95 -8.78
C MET A 239 -3.41 -3.90 -9.93
N LEU A 240 -2.91 -2.71 -10.29
CA LEU A 240 -1.88 -2.59 -11.31
C LEU A 240 -0.59 -3.28 -10.87
N VAL A 241 -0.15 -3.08 -9.61
CA VAL A 241 1.03 -3.76 -9.05
C VAL A 241 0.88 -5.28 -9.16
N CYS A 242 -0.27 -5.84 -8.78
CA CYS A 242 -0.54 -7.28 -8.86
C CYS A 242 -0.50 -7.79 -10.30
N THR A 243 -1.19 -7.10 -11.21
CA THR A 243 -1.25 -7.48 -12.63
C THR A 243 0.14 -7.48 -13.26
N GLU A 244 0.92 -6.43 -13.03
CA GLU A 244 2.28 -6.27 -13.57
C GLU A 244 3.30 -7.23 -12.90
N ALA A 245 3.02 -7.70 -11.68
CA ALA A 245 3.81 -8.76 -11.03
C ALA A 245 3.51 -10.15 -11.60
N GLY A 246 2.36 -10.33 -12.29
CA GLY A 246 1.89 -11.61 -12.82
C GLY A 246 0.88 -12.34 -11.92
N ALA A 247 0.36 -11.69 -10.87
CA ALA A 247 -0.80 -12.18 -10.14
C ALA A 247 -2.08 -12.00 -10.97
N VAL A 248 -3.09 -12.80 -10.67
CA VAL A 248 -4.38 -12.73 -11.35
C VAL A 248 -5.37 -11.94 -10.49
N VAL A 249 -6.04 -10.97 -11.11
CA VAL A 249 -7.00 -10.08 -10.44
C VAL A 249 -8.34 -10.15 -11.16
N THR A 250 -9.43 -10.24 -10.40
CA THR A 250 -10.80 -10.17 -10.92
C THR A 250 -11.73 -9.50 -9.92
N GLU A 251 -12.93 -9.18 -10.36
CA GLU A 251 -14.03 -8.76 -9.49
C GLU A 251 -14.97 -9.96 -9.25
N HIS A 252 -15.54 -10.05 -8.05
CA HIS A 252 -16.37 -11.19 -7.64
C HIS A 252 -17.55 -11.46 -8.59
N ASP A 253 -18.26 -10.41 -9.00
CA ASP A 253 -19.42 -10.49 -9.90
C ASP A 253 -19.05 -10.30 -11.39
N GLY A 254 -17.74 -10.24 -11.71
CA GLY A 254 -17.25 -10.06 -13.07
C GLY A 254 -17.41 -8.64 -13.61
N ARG A 255 -17.64 -7.64 -12.75
CA ARG A 255 -17.74 -6.23 -13.14
C ARG A 255 -16.36 -5.62 -13.37
N ASP A 256 -16.30 -4.50 -14.06
CA ASP A 256 -15.05 -3.74 -14.20
C ASP A 256 -14.59 -3.24 -12.82
N LEU A 257 -13.34 -3.55 -12.48
CA LEU A 257 -12.69 -3.04 -11.26
C LEU A 257 -12.31 -1.56 -11.41
N LEU A 258 -11.85 -1.16 -12.59
CA LEU A 258 -11.35 0.19 -12.79
C LEU A 258 -12.50 1.15 -13.09
N VAL A 259 -13.03 1.76 -12.03
CA VAL A 259 -14.09 2.77 -12.11
C VAL A 259 -13.52 4.15 -11.76
N ARG A 260 -14.23 5.20 -12.18
CA ARG A 260 -13.83 6.62 -11.94
C ARG A 260 -14.78 7.30 -10.95
N ASP A 261 -15.33 6.51 -10.03
CA ASP A 261 -16.25 6.93 -8.97
C ASP A 261 -16.10 6.03 -7.74
N ALA A 262 -16.92 6.26 -6.71
CA ALA A 262 -16.92 5.49 -5.46
C ALA A 262 -17.77 4.20 -5.53
N SER A 263 -18.12 3.71 -6.71
CA SER A 263 -18.93 2.49 -6.84
C SER A 263 -18.25 1.29 -6.19
N PRO A 264 -18.91 0.58 -5.27
CA PRO A 264 -18.29 -0.49 -4.52
C PRO A 264 -17.97 -1.70 -5.38
N ARG A 265 -16.83 -2.34 -5.10
CA ARG A 265 -16.32 -3.54 -5.75
C ARG A 265 -15.81 -4.55 -4.73
N SER A 266 -15.71 -5.79 -5.17
CA SER A 266 -15.17 -6.90 -4.38
C SER A 266 -14.01 -7.57 -5.14
N PRO A 267 -12.81 -6.96 -5.13
CA PRO A 267 -11.66 -7.54 -5.82
C PRO A 267 -11.24 -8.87 -5.19
N ILE A 268 -10.82 -9.78 -6.05
CA ILE A 268 -10.16 -11.04 -5.71
C ILE A 268 -8.79 -11.04 -6.39
N VAL A 269 -7.75 -11.32 -5.62
CA VAL A 269 -6.38 -11.44 -6.13
C VAL A 269 -5.83 -12.80 -5.75
N ALA A 270 -5.12 -13.44 -6.66
CA ALA A 270 -4.46 -14.70 -6.38
C ALA A 270 -3.12 -14.83 -7.10
N ALA A 271 -2.21 -15.59 -6.51
CA ALA A 271 -0.90 -15.88 -7.10
C ALA A 271 -1.01 -16.62 -8.43
N THR A 272 -2.07 -17.42 -8.63
CA THR A 272 -2.29 -18.21 -9.84
C THR A 272 -3.77 -18.23 -10.25
N ALA A 273 -4.04 -18.50 -11.52
CA ALA A 273 -5.41 -18.65 -12.02
C ALA A 273 -6.16 -19.81 -11.35
N SER A 274 -5.48 -20.91 -11.00
CA SER A 274 -6.08 -22.04 -10.28
C SER A 274 -6.55 -21.62 -8.89
N LEU A 275 -5.73 -20.89 -8.13
CA LEU A 275 -6.10 -20.39 -6.81
C LEU A 275 -7.22 -19.35 -6.91
N LEU A 276 -7.19 -18.47 -7.94
CA LEU A 276 -8.26 -17.50 -8.16
C LEU A 276 -9.61 -18.18 -8.35
N ALA A 277 -9.68 -19.21 -9.18
CA ALA A 277 -10.92 -19.95 -9.42
C ALA A 277 -11.48 -20.56 -8.13
N GLN A 278 -10.63 -21.12 -7.26
CA GLN A 278 -11.04 -21.67 -5.97
C GLN A 278 -11.50 -20.56 -5.01
N LEU A 279 -10.80 -19.43 -4.95
CA LEU A 279 -11.21 -18.28 -4.14
C LEU A 279 -12.55 -17.68 -4.61
N ALA A 280 -12.78 -17.61 -5.91
CA ALA A 280 -14.02 -17.09 -6.46
C ALA A 280 -15.22 -18.02 -6.17
N ALA A 281 -15.00 -19.33 -6.19
CA ALA A 281 -16.04 -20.34 -5.93
C ALA A 281 -16.32 -20.58 -4.44
N ALA A 282 -15.39 -20.21 -3.56
CA ALA A 282 -15.54 -20.43 -2.12
C ALA A 282 -16.63 -19.54 -1.52
N ALA A 283 -17.34 -20.03 -0.51
CA ALA A 283 -18.32 -19.25 0.25
C ALA A 283 -17.60 -18.27 1.19
N PHE A 284 -17.89 -16.97 1.03
CA PHE A 284 -17.29 -15.87 1.80
C PHE A 284 -18.36 -15.01 2.47
#